data_9343962dc70c3353c837b792eea8540b
#
_entry.id   9343962dc70c3353c837b792eea8540b
#
_cell.length_a   1.000
_cell.length_b   1.000
_cell.length_c   1.000
_cell.angle_alpha   90.00
_cell.angle_beta   90.00
_cell.angle_gamma   90.00
#
_symmetry.space_group_name_H-M   'P 1'
#
loop_
_entity.id
_entity.type
_entity.pdbx_description
1 polymer ?
#
loop_
_entity_poly.entity_id
_entity_poly.type
_entity_poly.pdbx_seq_one_letter_code
_entity_poly.pdbx_strand_id
1 'polypeptide(L)'
;TSYMAIKSKYDFVGGYEEDVRGGLLHVADHHVSPGKKQWTWGNGDFGKAWDRNLTDEDGPYIELMTGMYTDNQPDFTWLQPYEEKSWVQYFMPYSEVGYVKNATKDALLNLEIKEGKARLVLYTTGANSGVRIIVKAIKGTVLLDKTTQISPSEPFITTFAAEGLKEEEVCAEVRDKEGQILLSYQADKPE
;
A
#
# COMPACT_ATOMS: atom_id res chain seq x y z
N THR A 1 6.61 -14.52 -14.96
CA THR A 1 7.37 -14.32 -13.70
C THR A 1 6.41 -14.06 -12.58
N SER A 2 6.61 -14.69 -11.41
CA SER A 2 5.81 -14.43 -10.20
C SER A 2 6.71 -13.92 -9.08
N TYR A 3 6.17 -12.98 -8.34
CA TYR A 3 6.77 -12.46 -7.11
C TYR A 3 5.84 -12.79 -5.95
N MET A 4 6.38 -13.31 -4.85
CA MET A 4 5.60 -13.73 -3.68
C MET A 4 6.11 -13.03 -2.44
N ALA A 5 5.23 -12.29 -1.77
CA ALA A 5 5.54 -11.53 -0.56
C ALA A 5 5.11 -12.28 0.72
N ILE A 6 5.45 -13.56 0.82
CA ILE A 6 5.00 -14.46 1.90
C ILE A 6 5.51 -14.09 3.30
N LYS A 7 6.59 -13.32 3.38
CA LYS A 7 7.16 -12.82 4.65
C LYS A 7 6.87 -11.33 4.87
N SER A 8 6.00 -10.73 4.06
CA SER A 8 5.63 -9.34 4.25
C SER A 8 4.90 -9.14 5.58
N LYS A 9 5.33 -8.17 6.36
CA LYS A 9 4.69 -7.73 7.59
C LYS A 9 3.58 -6.69 7.37
N TYR A 10 3.35 -6.31 6.12
CA TYR A 10 2.33 -5.35 5.74
C TYR A 10 1.02 -6.04 5.38
N ASP A 11 -0.08 -5.41 5.71
CA ASP A 11 -1.44 -5.92 5.46
C ASP A 11 -1.96 -5.61 4.06
N PHE A 12 -1.13 -5.13 3.14
CA PHE A 12 -1.57 -4.72 1.81
C PHE A 12 -0.69 -5.24 0.69
N VAL A 13 -1.27 -5.26 -0.50
CA VAL A 13 -0.59 -5.37 -1.81
C VAL A 13 -1.37 -4.54 -2.81
N GLY A 14 -0.69 -3.95 -3.78
CA GLY A 14 -1.37 -3.13 -4.79
C GLY A 14 -0.49 -2.79 -5.98
N GLY A 15 -1.09 -2.12 -6.94
CA GLY A 15 -0.45 -1.53 -8.10
C GLY A 15 -0.91 -0.09 -8.31
N TYR A 16 -0.04 0.71 -8.91
CA TYR A 16 -0.31 2.09 -9.28
C TYR A 16 0.06 2.32 -10.74
N GLU A 17 -0.82 2.98 -11.45
CA GLU A 17 -0.65 3.34 -12.85
C GLU A 17 -0.39 4.84 -12.94
N GLU A 18 0.81 5.21 -13.40
CA GLU A 18 1.26 6.60 -13.45
C GLU A 18 0.43 7.45 -14.43
N ASP A 19 0.04 6.88 -15.55
CA ASP A 19 -0.66 7.60 -16.61
C ASP A 19 -2.06 8.08 -16.19
N VAL A 20 -2.76 7.27 -15.40
CA VAL A 20 -4.09 7.59 -14.87
C VAL A 20 -4.04 8.14 -13.45
N ARG A 21 -2.85 8.16 -12.83
CA ARG A 21 -2.61 8.58 -11.44
C ARG A 21 -3.53 7.86 -10.46
N GLY A 22 -3.77 6.60 -10.70
CA GLY A 22 -4.69 5.75 -9.95
C GLY A 22 -4.10 4.39 -9.66
N GLY A 23 -4.68 3.70 -8.70
CA GLY A 23 -4.25 2.37 -8.33
C GLY A 23 -5.35 1.57 -7.67
N LEU A 24 -5.07 0.28 -7.53
CA LEU A 24 -5.89 -0.65 -6.76
C LEU A 24 -5.07 -1.24 -5.64
N LEU A 25 -5.65 -1.25 -4.44
CA LEU A 25 -5.05 -1.82 -3.25
C LEU A 25 -5.94 -2.93 -2.71
N HIS A 26 -5.32 -4.01 -2.26
CA HIS A 26 -5.93 -5.04 -1.43
C HIS A 26 -5.38 -4.91 -0.01
N VAL A 27 -6.26 -4.96 0.99
CA VAL A 27 -5.89 -4.97 2.41
C VAL A 27 -6.53 -6.15 3.12
N ALA A 28 -5.72 -6.93 3.82
CA ALA A 28 -6.13 -8.00 4.72
C ALA A 28 -5.02 -8.28 5.73
N ASP A 29 -5.38 -8.77 6.92
CA ASP A 29 -4.43 -9.18 7.95
C ASP A 29 -3.44 -10.22 7.38
N HIS A 30 -2.16 -9.88 7.33
CA HIS A 30 -1.12 -10.74 6.78
C HIS A 30 -0.87 -12.01 7.59
N HIS A 31 -1.29 -12.07 8.86
CA HIS A 31 -1.21 -13.28 9.67
C HIS A 31 -2.26 -14.33 9.27
N VAL A 32 -3.35 -13.88 8.66
CA VAL A 32 -4.45 -14.75 8.19
C VAL A 32 -4.43 -14.92 6.68
N SER A 33 -4.05 -13.88 5.95
CA SER A 33 -3.99 -13.83 4.48
C SER A 33 -2.58 -13.45 3.98
N PRO A 34 -1.57 -14.33 4.16
CA PRO A 34 -0.20 -14.04 3.76
C PRO A 34 0.08 -14.20 2.26
N GLY A 35 -0.85 -14.74 1.49
CA GLY A 35 -0.65 -15.17 0.11
C GLY A 35 -0.64 -14.04 -0.92
N LYS A 36 0.14 -12.97 -0.67
CA LYS A 36 0.30 -11.85 -1.59
C LYS A 36 1.28 -12.20 -2.70
N LYS A 37 0.83 -12.15 -3.95
CA LYS A 37 1.61 -12.48 -5.13
C LYS A 37 1.34 -11.49 -6.26
N GLN A 38 2.33 -11.30 -7.11
CA GLN A 38 2.22 -10.56 -8.35
C GLN A 38 2.72 -11.41 -9.50
N TRP A 39 1.94 -11.49 -10.56
CA TRP A 39 2.29 -12.21 -11.77
C TRP A 39 2.41 -11.26 -12.94
N THR A 40 3.42 -11.50 -13.76
CA THR A 40 3.61 -10.85 -15.06
C THR A 40 3.98 -11.90 -16.10
N TRP A 41 3.60 -11.62 -17.33
CA TRP A 41 3.93 -12.52 -18.45
C TRP A 41 5.29 -12.22 -19.08
N GLY A 42 5.93 -11.12 -18.63
CA GLY A 42 7.21 -10.66 -19.15
C GLY A 42 7.09 -9.90 -20.48
N ASN A 43 8.21 -9.41 -20.97
CA ASN A 43 8.29 -8.51 -22.12
C ASN A 43 8.83 -9.17 -23.41
N GLY A 44 9.02 -10.48 -23.41
CA GLY A 44 9.34 -11.26 -24.62
C GLY A 44 8.10 -11.50 -25.49
N ASP A 45 8.29 -12.15 -26.66
CA ASP A 45 7.20 -12.36 -27.62
C ASP A 45 6.04 -13.17 -27.06
N PHE A 46 6.32 -14.18 -26.23
CA PHE A 46 5.31 -14.96 -25.52
C PHE A 46 4.50 -14.09 -24.55
N GLY A 47 5.18 -13.28 -23.75
CA GLY A 47 4.50 -12.36 -22.81
C GLY A 47 3.62 -11.35 -23.53
N LYS A 48 4.13 -10.73 -24.58
CA LYS A 48 3.36 -9.79 -25.42
C LYS A 48 2.17 -10.44 -26.10
N ALA A 49 2.26 -11.73 -26.49
CA ALA A 49 1.12 -12.44 -27.03
C ALA A 49 0.02 -12.65 -25.97
N TRP A 50 0.39 -12.97 -24.73
CA TRP A 50 -0.55 -13.09 -23.63
C TRP A 50 -1.15 -11.75 -23.24
N ASP A 51 -0.36 -10.68 -23.17
CA ASP A 51 -0.87 -9.33 -22.89
C ASP A 51 -1.98 -8.93 -23.88
N ARG A 52 -1.77 -9.15 -25.19
CA ARG A 52 -2.80 -8.88 -26.20
C ARG A 52 -4.07 -9.71 -26.02
N ASN A 53 -3.97 -10.93 -25.49
CA ASN A 53 -5.13 -11.78 -25.24
C ASN A 53 -5.90 -11.41 -23.98
N LEU A 54 -5.25 -10.75 -23.01
CA LEU A 54 -5.80 -10.45 -21.69
C LEU A 54 -6.26 -9.01 -21.53
N THR A 55 -5.61 -8.06 -22.20
CA THR A 55 -5.84 -6.63 -22.02
C THR A 55 -6.19 -5.87 -23.29
N ASP A 56 -6.36 -6.57 -24.41
CA ASP A 56 -6.58 -5.94 -25.73
C ASP A 56 -5.48 -4.90 -26.04
N GLU A 57 -5.78 -3.60 -25.94
CA GLU A 57 -4.85 -2.49 -26.22
C GLU A 57 -4.33 -1.79 -24.95
N ASP A 58 -4.75 -2.22 -23.75
CA ASP A 58 -4.44 -1.54 -22.48
C ASP A 58 -3.03 -1.81 -21.93
N GLY A 59 -2.18 -2.46 -22.71
CA GLY A 59 -0.77 -2.68 -22.35
C GLY A 59 -0.51 -3.95 -21.55
N PRO A 60 0.63 -4.04 -20.86
CA PRO A 60 1.03 -5.25 -20.15
C PRO A 60 0.07 -5.63 -19.03
N TYR A 61 -0.33 -6.89 -19.01
CA TYR A 61 -1.19 -7.45 -17.97
C TYR A 61 -0.39 -7.78 -16.70
N ILE A 62 -0.89 -7.28 -15.58
CA ILE A 62 -0.37 -7.60 -14.24
C ILE A 62 -1.50 -8.18 -13.41
N GLU A 63 -1.25 -9.32 -12.79
CA GLU A 63 -2.19 -9.99 -11.93
C GLU A 63 -1.74 -9.89 -10.47
N LEU A 64 -2.58 -9.32 -9.62
CA LEU A 64 -2.39 -9.28 -8.18
C LEU A 64 -3.22 -10.38 -7.53
N MET A 65 -2.56 -11.27 -6.82
CA MET A 65 -3.18 -12.39 -6.13
C MET A 65 -3.05 -12.23 -4.62
N THR A 66 -4.10 -12.63 -3.92
CA THR A 66 -4.17 -12.59 -2.46
C THR A 66 -4.81 -13.87 -1.95
N GLY A 67 -4.72 -14.15 -0.67
CA GLY A 67 -5.38 -15.30 -0.07
C GLY A 67 -4.69 -15.82 1.17
N MET A 68 -5.29 -16.84 1.78
CA MET A 68 -4.83 -17.45 3.02
C MET A 68 -3.61 -18.35 2.84
N TYR A 69 -3.37 -18.83 1.63
CA TYR A 69 -2.30 -19.79 1.35
C TYR A 69 -1.17 -19.14 0.59
N THR A 70 0.05 -19.57 0.89
CA THR A 70 1.27 -19.12 0.22
C THR A 70 1.71 -20.06 -0.91
N ASP A 71 1.13 -21.25 -0.95
CA ASP A 71 1.45 -22.24 -1.97
C ASP A 71 1.15 -21.72 -3.38
N ASN A 72 1.92 -22.20 -4.34
CA ASN A 72 1.78 -21.87 -5.75
C ASN A 72 1.88 -23.15 -6.58
N GLN A 73 1.28 -23.17 -7.75
CA GLN A 73 1.37 -24.33 -8.65
C GLN A 73 2.83 -24.75 -8.87
N PRO A 74 3.15 -26.05 -8.81
CA PRO A 74 2.24 -27.21 -8.65
C PRO A 74 1.88 -27.58 -7.21
N ASP A 75 2.37 -26.85 -6.22
CA ASP A 75 2.05 -27.11 -4.81
C ASP A 75 0.60 -26.70 -4.47
N PHE A 76 0.06 -27.27 -3.44
CA PHE A 76 -1.30 -27.01 -2.98
C PHE A 76 -1.43 -27.27 -1.48
N THR A 77 -2.45 -26.68 -0.88
CA THR A 77 -2.82 -26.85 0.53
C THR A 77 -4.16 -27.58 0.65
N TRP A 78 -4.28 -28.44 1.63
CA TRP A 78 -5.48 -29.18 1.93
C TRP A 78 -6.37 -28.42 2.90
N LEU A 79 -7.66 -28.38 2.61
CA LEU A 79 -8.72 -28.06 3.56
C LEU A 79 -9.34 -29.39 4.01
N GLN A 80 -9.24 -29.73 5.29
CA GLN A 80 -9.72 -31.01 5.80
C GLN A 80 -11.26 -31.03 5.85
N PRO A 81 -11.90 -32.22 5.83
CA PRO A 81 -13.33 -32.32 6.06
C PRO A 81 -13.71 -31.61 7.36
N TYR A 82 -14.78 -30.78 7.29
CA TYR A 82 -15.28 -29.95 8.40
C TYR A 82 -14.34 -28.82 8.85
N GLU A 83 -13.20 -28.63 8.19
CA GLU A 83 -12.37 -27.46 8.40
C GLU A 83 -12.96 -26.23 7.70
N GLU A 84 -13.08 -25.12 8.41
CA GLU A 84 -13.54 -23.84 7.89
C GLU A 84 -12.46 -22.79 8.12
N LYS A 85 -12.26 -21.93 7.14
CA LYS A 85 -11.40 -20.74 7.24
C LYS A 85 -12.19 -19.54 6.77
N SER A 86 -12.13 -18.46 7.56
CA SER A 86 -12.77 -17.20 7.23
C SER A 86 -11.82 -16.03 7.46
N TRP A 87 -11.89 -15.02 6.61
CA TRP A 87 -11.13 -13.78 6.75
C TRP A 87 -11.87 -12.63 6.09
N VAL A 88 -11.45 -11.42 6.38
CA VAL A 88 -11.95 -10.19 5.76
C VAL A 88 -10.86 -9.59 4.90
N GLN A 89 -11.23 -9.16 3.71
CA GLN A 89 -10.35 -8.46 2.79
C GLN A 89 -11.08 -7.27 2.17
N TYR A 90 -10.34 -6.24 1.82
CA TYR A 90 -10.84 -5.01 1.22
C TYR A 90 -10.10 -4.74 -0.09
N PHE A 91 -10.84 -4.37 -1.13
CA PHE A 91 -10.31 -3.85 -2.38
C PHE A 91 -10.63 -2.37 -2.46
N MET A 92 -9.61 -1.55 -2.65
CA MET A 92 -9.73 -0.09 -2.55
C MET A 92 -9.09 0.57 -3.76
N PRO A 93 -9.88 1.16 -4.66
CA PRO A 93 -9.33 2.08 -5.64
C PRO A 93 -8.84 3.35 -4.94
N TYR A 94 -7.73 3.91 -5.40
CA TYR A 94 -7.17 5.14 -4.86
C TYR A 94 -6.52 5.99 -5.96
N SER A 95 -6.30 7.27 -5.68
CA SER A 95 -5.65 8.20 -6.61
C SER A 95 -4.61 9.07 -5.91
N GLU A 96 -3.69 9.64 -6.70
CA GLU A 96 -2.72 10.67 -6.30
C GLU A 96 -1.61 10.22 -5.33
N VAL A 97 -1.74 9.09 -4.65
CA VAL A 97 -0.79 8.65 -3.61
C VAL A 97 0.52 8.16 -4.20
N GLY A 98 0.49 7.60 -5.41
CA GLY A 98 1.66 6.93 -5.98
C GLY A 98 1.90 5.58 -5.30
N TYR A 99 3.17 5.27 -5.05
CA TYR A 99 3.56 4.00 -4.42
C TYR A 99 3.28 4.03 -2.92
N VAL A 100 2.28 3.29 -2.51
CA VAL A 100 1.84 3.22 -1.11
C VAL A 100 2.91 2.59 -0.22
N LYS A 101 3.23 3.26 0.87
CA LYS A 101 4.22 2.81 1.86
C LYS A 101 3.58 2.03 3.01
N ASN A 102 2.36 2.38 3.38
CA ASN A 102 1.52 1.60 4.29
C ASN A 102 0.04 1.91 4.06
N ALA A 103 -0.82 0.93 4.36
CA ALA A 103 -2.26 1.04 4.21
C ALA A 103 -3.02 0.25 5.27
N THR A 104 -4.18 0.78 5.63
CA THR A 104 -5.26 0.10 6.36
C THR A 104 -6.55 0.16 5.53
N LYS A 105 -7.63 -0.42 6.00
CA LYS A 105 -8.95 -0.27 5.35
C LYS A 105 -9.47 1.18 5.32
N ASP A 106 -8.93 2.07 6.15
CA ASP A 106 -9.42 3.43 6.35
C ASP A 106 -8.53 4.49 5.70
N ALA A 107 -7.22 4.21 5.57
CA ALA A 107 -6.25 5.17 5.06
C ALA A 107 -5.04 4.51 4.39
N LEU A 108 -4.39 5.25 3.50
CA LEU A 108 -3.13 4.86 2.88
C LEU A 108 -2.23 6.09 2.70
N LEU A 109 -0.93 5.89 2.81
CA LEU A 109 0.04 6.97 2.68
C LEU A 109 1.23 6.59 1.80
N ASN A 110 1.81 7.65 1.21
CA ASN A 110 3.16 7.65 0.67
C ASN A 110 3.97 8.74 1.38
N LEU A 111 5.16 8.40 1.83
CA LEU A 111 6.13 9.34 2.40
C LEU A 111 7.49 9.08 1.77
N GLU A 112 7.98 10.06 1.03
CA GLU A 112 9.28 9.99 0.36
C GLU A 112 10.16 11.17 0.79
N ILE A 113 11.47 10.93 0.96
CA ILE A 113 12.44 11.97 1.24
C ILE A 113 13.43 12.03 0.08
N LYS A 114 13.48 13.19 -0.59
CA LYS A 114 14.38 13.46 -1.70
C LYS A 114 14.98 14.87 -1.53
N GLU A 115 16.27 14.98 -1.67
CA GLU A 115 16.99 16.29 -1.64
C GLU A 115 16.65 17.15 -0.41
N GLY A 116 16.58 16.54 0.78
CA GLY A 116 16.28 17.22 2.04
C GLY A 116 14.85 17.68 2.22
N LYS A 117 13.92 17.23 1.35
CA LYS A 117 12.50 17.50 1.45
C LYS A 117 11.72 16.20 1.57
N ALA A 118 10.76 16.18 2.47
CA ALA A 118 9.78 15.11 2.57
C ALA A 118 8.50 15.50 1.81
N ARG A 119 8.01 14.60 0.96
CA ARG A 119 6.69 14.68 0.35
C ARG A 119 5.81 13.62 1.01
N LEU A 120 4.70 14.06 1.60
CA LEU A 120 3.67 13.20 2.18
C LEU A 120 2.40 13.32 1.35
N VAL A 121 1.85 12.17 0.98
CA VAL A 121 0.49 12.06 0.44
C VAL A 121 -0.30 11.12 1.34
N LEU A 122 -1.48 11.55 1.75
CA LEU A 122 -2.40 10.78 2.57
C LEU A 122 -3.78 10.77 1.90
N TYR A 123 -4.33 9.58 1.77
CA TYR A 123 -5.66 9.32 1.23
C TYR A 123 -6.48 8.58 2.29
N THR A 124 -7.77 8.89 2.38
CA THR A 124 -8.72 8.17 3.24
C THR A 124 -9.86 7.60 2.39
N THR A 125 -10.34 6.42 2.75
CA THR A 125 -11.41 5.72 2.02
C THR A 125 -12.80 6.32 2.24
N GLY A 126 -12.93 7.20 3.21
CA GLY A 126 -14.14 7.98 3.50
C GLY A 126 -13.80 9.44 3.79
N ALA A 127 -14.81 10.30 3.83
CA ALA A 127 -14.64 11.69 4.23
C ALA A 127 -14.39 11.80 5.74
N ASN A 128 -13.26 12.35 6.12
CA ASN A 128 -12.83 12.51 7.50
C ASN A 128 -12.52 13.96 7.80
N SER A 129 -13.19 14.53 8.78
CA SER A 129 -12.90 15.87 9.32
C SER A 129 -12.01 15.75 10.55
N GLY A 130 -11.06 16.68 10.73
CA GLY A 130 -10.21 16.71 11.92
C GLY A 130 -9.15 15.61 11.98
N VAL A 131 -8.71 15.11 10.84
CA VAL A 131 -7.59 14.16 10.77
C VAL A 131 -6.32 14.86 11.21
N ARG A 132 -5.68 14.35 12.25
CA ARG A 132 -4.37 14.83 12.71
C ARG A 132 -3.27 13.96 12.14
N ILE A 133 -2.30 14.60 11.51
CA ILE A 133 -1.14 14.00 10.86
C ILE A 133 0.10 14.48 11.59
N ILE A 134 0.88 13.54 12.13
CA ILE A 134 2.12 13.84 12.83
C ILE A 134 3.25 13.09 12.13
N VAL A 135 4.27 13.82 11.69
CA VAL A 135 5.51 13.24 11.19
C VAL A 135 6.66 13.66 12.07
N LYS A 136 7.47 12.70 12.52
CA LYS A 136 8.59 12.93 13.44
C LYS A 136 9.84 12.22 12.93
N ALA A 137 11.00 12.83 13.18
CA ALA A 137 12.24 12.07 13.19
C ALA A 137 12.23 11.10 14.38
N ILE A 138 12.84 9.92 14.22
CA ILE A 138 12.95 8.91 15.31
C ILE A 138 13.57 9.51 16.57
N LYS A 139 14.45 10.48 16.43
CA LYS A 139 15.05 11.23 17.54
C LYS A 139 14.10 12.19 18.27
N GLY A 140 12.83 12.26 17.84
CA GLY A 140 11.77 12.99 18.52
C GLY A 140 11.44 14.37 17.94
N THR A 141 12.21 14.90 16.99
CA THR A 141 11.92 16.19 16.35
C THR A 141 10.63 16.08 15.51
N VAL A 142 9.68 16.94 15.76
CA VAL A 142 8.44 17.05 14.97
C VAL A 142 8.76 17.79 13.66
N LEU A 143 8.48 17.15 12.53
CA LEU A 143 8.67 17.66 11.18
C LEU A 143 7.36 18.23 10.61
N LEU A 144 6.24 17.61 10.95
CA LEU A 144 4.88 18.03 10.58
C LEU A 144 3.93 17.70 11.74
N ASP A 145 3.05 18.64 12.11
CA ASP A 145 1.88 18.41 12.94
C ASP A 145 0.75 19.24 12.35
N LYS A 146 -0.21 18.57 11.73
CA LYS A 146 -1.28 19.22 10.96
C LYS A 146 -2.60 18.53 11.24
N THR A 147 -3.64 19.32 11.49
CA THR A 147 -5.01 18.84 11.49
C THR A 147 -5.73 19.36 10.26
N THR A 148 -6.42 18.49 9.53
CA THR A 148 -7.09 18.85 8.29
C THR A 148 -8.29 17.95 8.01
N GLN A 149 -9.02 18.26 6.96
CA GLN A 149 -10.06 17.42 6.39
C GLN A 149 -9.47 16.66 5.19
N ILE A 150 -9.85 15.40 5.01
CA ILE A 150 -9.38 14.54 3.91
C ILE A 150 -10.58 13.73 3.42
N SER A 151 -10.66 13.53 2.13
CA SER A 151 -11.67 12.67 1.49
C SER A 151 -11.09 11.93 0.28
N PRO A 152 -11.78 10.92 -0.26
CA PRO A 152 -11.35 10.26 -1.49
C PRO A 152 -11.17 11.21 -2.69
N SER A 153 -11.98 12.25 -2.78
CA SER A 153 -11.89 13.27 -3.83
C SER A 153 -10.87 14.38 -3.55
N GLU A 154 -10.37 14.45 -2.30
CA GLU A 154 -9.44 15.51 -1.86
C GLU A 154 -8.37 14.92 -0.93
N PRO A 155 -7.39 14.18 -1.48
CA PRO A 155 -6.25 13.68 -0.71
C PRO A 155 -5.41 14.82 -0.14
N PHE A 156 -4.79 14.58 1.01
CA PHE A 156 -3.88 15.55 1.60
C PHE A 156 -2.49 15.38 1.00
N ILE A 157 -1.96 16.43 0.38
CA ILE A 157 -0.63 16.46 -0.23
C ILE A 157 0.15 17.62 0.37
N THR A 158 1.36 17.32 0.87
CA THR A 158 2.22 18.37 1.42
C THR A 158 3.71 18.04 1.24
N THR A 159 4.53 19.08 1.27
CA THR A 159 5.98 18.97 1.28
C THR A 159 6.52 19.80 2.43
N PHE A 160 7.51 19.26 3.15
CA PHE A 160 8.16 19.94 4.29
C PHE A 160 9.65 19.60 4.35
N ALA A 161 10.40 20.39 5.13
CA ALA A 161 11.85 20.19 5.29
C ALA A 161 12.16 18.88 6.04
N ALA A 162 13.13 18.12 5.54
CA ALA A 162 13.66 16.90 6.12
C ALA A 162 15.18 16.80 5.88
N GLU A 163 15.89 17.90 6.03
CA GLU A 163 17.31 18.00 5.74
C GLU A 163 18.13 17.01 6.57
N GLY A 164 19.02 16.28 5.90
CA GLY A 164 19.90 15.30 6.53
C GLY A 164 19.21 14.03 7.04
N LEU A 165 17.89 13.87 6.80
CA LEU A 165 17.14 12.70 7.18
C LEU A 165 16.93 11.75 5.99
N LYS A 166 16.88 10.46 6.30
CA LYS A 166 16.45 9.40 5.39
C LYS A 166 15.07 8.88 5.79
N GLU A 167 14.41 8.13 4.91
CA GLU A 167 13.05 7.60 5.18
C GLU A 167 13.01 6.72 6.43
N GLU A 168 14.02 5.87 6.66
CA GLU A 168 14.12 4.99 7.84
C GLU A 168 14.32 5.75 9.16
N GLU A 169 14.60 7.04 9.12
CA GLU A 169 14.77 7.89 10.29
C GLU A 169 13.51 8.70 10.62
N VAL A 170 12.42 8.48 9.89
CA VAL A 170 11.18 9.22 10.02
C VAL A 170 10.01 8.26 10.25
N CYS A 171 9.09 8.65 11.13
CA CYS A 171 7.83 7.96 11.33
C CYS A 171 6.64 8.92 11.15
N ALA A 172 5.53 8.37 10.68
CA ALA A 172 4.28 9.09 10.51
C ALA A 172 3.17 8.40 11.31
N GLU A 173 2.29 9.18 11.88
CA GLU A 173 1.08 8.72 12.57
C GLU A 173 -0.11 9.58 12.14
N VAL A 174 -1.20 8.93 11.81
CA VAL A 174 -2.44 9.54 11.34
C VAL A 174 -3.56 9.13 12.28
N ARG A 175 -4.26 10.12 12.84
CA ARG A 175 -5.38 9.91 13.78
C ARG A 175 -6.65 10.58 13.28
N ASP A 176 -7.78 9.97 13.58
CA ASP A 176 -9.08 10.62 13.41
C ASP A 176 -9.32 11.71 14.48
N LYS A 177 -10.47 12.34 14.40
CA LYS A 177 -10.88 13.40 15.35
C LYS A 177 -11.13 12.90 16.78
N GLU A 178 -11.39 11.62 16.96
CA GLU A 178 -11.52 10.94 18.26
C GLU A 178 -10.17 10.51 18.83
N GLY A 179 -9.08 10.65 18.08
CA GLY A 179 -7.73 10.29 18.47
C GLY A 179 -7.37 8.83 18.20
N GLN A 180 -8.22 8.07 17.51
CA GLN A 180 -7.91 6.71 17.11
C GLN A 180 -6.90 6.72 15.95
N ILE A 181 -5.96 5.76 15.98
CA ILE A 181 -4.97 5.62 14.92
C ILE A 181 -5.63 5.01 13.69
N LEU A 182 -5.68 5.78 12.60
CA LEU A 182 -6.10 5.31 11.28
C LEU A 182 -4.96 4.57 10.58
N LEU A 183 -3.73 5.09 10.73
CA LEU A 183 -2.55 4.55 10.07
C LEU A 183 -1.29 5.01 10.80
N SER A 184 -0.27 4.15 10.85
CA SER A 184 1.09 4.51 11.25
C SER A 184 2.09 3.98 10.22
N TYR A 185 3.22 4.66 10.08
CA TYR A 185 4.28 4.25 9.17
C TYR A 185 5.66 4.58 9.72
N GLN A 186 6.55 3.65 9.56
CA GLN A 186 7.99 3.82 9.73
C GLN A 186 8.67 2.90 8.72
N ALA A 187 9.54 3.44 7.90
CA ALA A 187 10.30 2.65 6.94
C ALA A 187 11.24 1.66 7.66
N ASP A 188 11.42 0.49 7.06
CA ASP A 188 12.42 -0.47 7.52
C ASP A 188 13.82 0.06 7.28
N LYS A 189 14.75 -0.28 8.17
CA LYS A 189 16.15 -0.10 7.87
C LYS A 189 16.53 -1.07 6.75
N PRO A 190 17.27 -0.61 5.73
CA PRO A 190 17.84 -1.51 4.75
C PRO A 190 18.71 -2.56 5.46
N GLU A 191 18.56 -3.83 5.08
CA GLU A 191 19.43 -4.92 5.53
C GLU A 191 20.84 -4.78 4.96
#